data_c6a473769d68d52fca1bb770d9c58c0a
#
_entry.id   c6a473769d68d52fca1bb770d9c58c0a
#
_cell.length_a   1.000
_cell.length_b   1.000
_cell.length_c   1.000
_cell.angle_alpha   90.00
_cell.angle_beta   90.00
_cell.angle_gamma   90.00
#
_symmetry.space_group_name_H-M   'P 1'
#
loop_
_entity.id
_entity.type
_entity.pdbx_description
1 polymer ?
#
loop_
_entity_poly.entity_id
_entity_poly.type
_entity_poly.pdbx_seq_one_letter_code
_entity_poly.pdbx_strand_id
1 'polypeptide(L)'
;MKLRTLLCAFALVLLTGCGTSAQGIPEGLTWTAQTLQSQEDGEILAAAEGSSFQGAAPLDVTAQVEGDMVTLTDHASGETYTGILFPAWWTDPDAQIYELIFHGDPQGKGVTVLYGITEYSNGNRDATLLLTLAEEKRVLRLTAPLSET
;
A
#
# COMPACT_ATOMS: atom_id res chain seq x y z
N MET A 1 -13.26 11.20 -12.31
CA MET A 1 -13.19 11.58 -11.21
C MET A 1 -12.07 11.21 -10.73
N LYS A 2 -11.92 11.87 -10.12
CA LYS A 2 -10.72 11.76 -9.56
C LYS A 2 -10.69 10.71 -8.55
N LEU A 3 -9.55 10.13 -8.35
CA LEU A 3 -9.28 9.21 -7.29
C LEU A 3 -9.83 9.74 -5.96
N ARG A 4 -9.70 11.01 -5.78
CA ARG A 4 -10.20 11.64 -4.58
C ARG A 4 -11.69 11.48 -4.36
N THR A 5 -12.47 11.68 -5.37
CA THR A 5 -13.89 11.53 -5.20
C THR A 5 -14.29 10.09 -5.06
N LEU A 6 -13.54 9.25 -5.72
CA LEU A 6 -13.75 7.84 -5.52
C LEU A 6 -13.44 7.45 -4.08
N LEU A 7 -12.37 8.00 -3.54
CA LEU A 7 -12.05 7.80 -2.15
C LEU A 7 -13.09 8.38 -1.22
N CYS A 8 -13.56 9.54 -1.51
CA CYS A 8 -14.61 10.15 -0.70
C CYS A 8 -15.89 9.34 -0.75
N ALA A 9 -16.28 8.90 -1.93
CA ALA A 9 -17.44 8.06 -2.07
C ALA A 9 -17.24 6.74 -1.35
N PHE A 10 -16.08 6.15 -1.49
CA PHE A 10 -15.76 4.92 -0.81
C PHE A 10 -15.74 5.13 0.70
N ALA A 11 -15.11 6.19 1.14
CA ALA A 11 -15.08 6.52 2.56
C ALA A 11 -16.48 6.78 3.10
N LEU A 12 -17.31 7.45 2.34
CA LEU A 12 -18.67 7.67 2.72
C LEU A 12 -19.45 6.39 2.82
N VAL A 13 -19.18 5.49 1.94
CA VAL A 13 -19.81 4.21 2.02
C VAL A 13 -19.32 3.46 3.22
N LEU A 14 -18.04 3.57 3.43
CA LEU A 14 -17.52 2.94 4.54
C LEU A 14 -17.98 3.50 5.75
N LEU A 15 -18.34 4.57 5.73
CA LEU A 15 -18.35 5.21 6.75
C LEU A 15 -19.20 5.84 6.98
N THR A 16 -19.55 6.09 5.92
CA THR A 16 -19.54 7.04 6.34
C THR A 16 -18.98 7.06 7.55
N GLY A 17 -18.53 6.32 7.92
CA GLY A 17 -17.86 6.35 8.97
C GLY A 17 -16.58 6.54 8.73
N CYS A 18 -16.39 6.53 7.72
CA CYS A 18 -15.22 6.74 7.54
C CYS A 18 -14.37 5.93 8.19
N GLY A 19 -14.47 4.89 8.12
CA GLY A 19 -13.42 4.05 8.50
C GLY A 19 -12.20 4.28 7.69
N THR A 20 -11.92 5.49 7.43
CA THR A 20 -10.69 5.81 6.76
C THR A 20 -9.68 6.26 7.77
N SER A 21 -8.44 5.93 7.53
CA SER A 21 -7.37 6.57 8.24
C SER A 21 -7.42 8.07 8.01
N ALA A 22 -6.73 8.82 8.79
CA ALA A 22 -6.70 10.27 8.66
C ALA A 22 -6.37 10.72 7.26
N GLN A 23 -5.78 9.88 6.46
CA GLN A 23 -5.29 10.20 5.14
C GLN A 23 -6.15 9.64 4.01
N GLY A 24 -7.26 9.02 4.32
CA GLY A 24 -8.15 8.45 3.30
C GLY A 24 -7.84 7.01 2.91
N ILE A 25 -6.85 6.38 3.48
CA ILE A 25 -6.60 4.95 3.26
C ILE A 25 -7.61 4.14 4.10
N PRO A 26 -8.37 3.22 3.50
CA PRO A 26 -9.36 2.45 4.25
C PRO A 26 -8.74 1.58 5.33
N GLU A 27 -9.38 1.55 6.48
CA GLU A 27 -9.01 0.65 7.55
C GLU A 27 -9.69 -0.70 7.40
N GLY A 28 -9.18 -1.68 8.11
CA GLY A 28 -9.80 -3.00 8.19
C GLY A 28 -9.53 -3.90 6.99
N LEU A 29 -8.78 -3.44 6.02
CA LEU A 29 -8.39 -4.26 4.88
C LEU A 29 -7.09 -5.01 5.20
N THR A 30 -6.99 -6.23 4.68
CA THR A 30 -5.72 -6.94 4.65
C THR A 30 -5.11 -6.73 3.27
N TRP A 31 -3.96 -6.08 3.24
CA TRP A 31 -3.22 -5.81 2.02
C TRP A 31 -2.24 -6.94 1.78
N THR A 32 -2.21 -7.48 0.59
CA THR A 32 -1.29 -8.56 0.22
C THR A 32 -0.29 -8.07 -0.80
N ALA A 33 0.98 -8.29 -0.54
CA ALA A 33 2.03 -7.94 -1.47
C ALA A 33 1.95 -8.78 -2.73
N GLN A 34 1.98 -8.14 -3.87
CA GLN A 34 1.89 -8.78 -5.17
C GLN A 34 3.26 -8.90 -5.82
N THR A 35 4.03 -7.84 -5.79
CA THR A 35 5.36 -7.81 -6.41
C THR A 35 6.32 -6.95 -5.60
N LEU A 36 7.58 -7.34 -5.62
CA LEU A 36 8.71 -6.51 -5.25
C LEU A 36 9.55 -6.30 -6.51
N GLN A 37 9.71 -5.04 -6.91
CA GLN A 37 10.29 -4.70 -8.19
C GLN A 37 11.49 -3.79 -8.01
N SER A 38 12.51 -3.97 -8.85
CA SER A 38 13.65 -3.07 -8.92
C SER A 38 13.24 -1.73 -9.52
N GLN A 39 13.65 -0.64 -8.89
CA GLN A 39 13.41 0.70 -9.41
C GLN A 39 14.30 1.04 -10.60
N GLU A 40 15.45 0.40 -10.73
CA GLU A 40 16.44 0.73 -11.75
C GLU A 40 16.08 0.20 -13.13
N ASP A 41 15.63 -1.04 -13.18
CA ASP A 41 15.37 -1.73 -14.47
C ASP A 41 13.97 -2.31 -14.58
N GLY A 42 13.16 -2.21 -13.51
CA GLY A 42 11.81 -2.75 -13.51
C GLY A 42 11.73 -4.26 -13.34
N GLU A 43 12.84 -4.93 -13.04
CA GLU A 43 12.84 -6.38 -12.85
C GLU A 43 11.97 -6.77 -11.65
N ILE A 44 11.16 -7.81 -11.80
CA ILE A 44 10.40 -8.39 -10.69
C ILE A 44 11.32 -9.31 -9.89
N LEU A 45 11.66 -8.86 -8.69
CA LEU A 45 12.58 -9.58 -7.81
C LEU A 45 11.88 -10.68 -7.02
N ALA A 46 10.66 -10.42 -6.60
CA ALA A 46 9.82 -11.37 -5.88
C ALA A 46 8.36 -11.14 -6.23
N ALA A 47 7.55 -12.19 -6.13
CA ALA A 47 6.13 -12.11 -6.46
C ALA A 47 5.31 -13.07 -5.59
N ALA A 48 4.04 -12.72 -5.39
CA ALA A 48 3.12 -13.55 -4.65
C ALA A 48 2.93 -14.93 -5.31
N GLU A 49 2.65 -15.92 -4.50
CA GLU A 49 2.35 -17.26 -4.99
C GLU A 49 1.17 -17.23 -5.95
N GLY A 50 1.27 -17.99 -7.03
CA GLY A 50 0.21 -18.02 -8.06
C GLY A 50 0.28 -16.87 -9.04
N SER A 51 1.26 -15.98 -8.94
CA SER A 51 1.47 -14.92 -9.91
C SER A 51 2.00 -15.47 -11.23
N SER A 52 1.87 -14.67 -12.29
CA SER A 52 2.38 -15.04 -13.61
C SER A 52 3.88 -14.80 -13.79
N PHE A 53 4.56 -14.31 -12.76
CA PHE A 53 5.98 -13.95 -12.85
C PHE A 53 6.87 -15.16 -12.58
N GLN A 54 7.31 -15.81 -13.62
CA GLN A 54 8.18 -16.99 -13.50
C GLN A 54 9.61 -16.58 -13.14
N GLY A 55 10.22 -17.35 -12.26
CA GLY A 55 11.61 -17.10 -11.84
C GLY A 55 11.77 -16.07 -10.73
N ALA A 56 10.73 -15.40 -10.35
CA ALA A 56 10.79 -14.50 -9.20
C ALA A 56 10.82 -15.28 -7.88
N ALA A 57 11.48 -14.73 -6.88
CA ALA A 57 11.48 -15.31 -5.54
C ALA A 57 10.06 -15.23 -4.94
N PRO A 58 9.70 -16.14 -4.03
CA PRO A 58 8.40 -16.08 -3.37
C PRO A 58 8.30 -14.83 -2.48
N LEU A 59 7.12 -14.22 -2.46
CA LEU A 59 6.82 -13.04 -1.67
C LEU A 59 5.56 -13.33 -0.85
N ASP A 60 5.70 -13.31 0.47
CA ASP A 60 4.59 -13.59 1.38
C ASP A 60 4.55 -12.51 2.47
N VAL A 61 4.10 -11.33 2.09
CA VAL A 61 4.02 -10.16 2.95
C VAL A 61 2.60 -9.63 2.95
N THR A 62 2.08 -9.32 4.12
CA THR A 62 0.79 -8.65 4.28
C THR A 62 0.98 -7.35 5.04
N ALA A 63 0.01 -6.45 4.90
CA ALA A 63 -0.02 -5.20 5.64
C ALA A 63 -1.40 -4.96 6.22
N GLN A 64 -1.43 -4.24 7.33
CA GLN A 64 -2.65 -3.72 7.92
C GLN A 64 -2.46 -2.24 8.22
N VAL A 65 -3.52 -1.47 8.03
CA VAL A 65 -3.52 -0.03 8.32
C VAL A 65 -4.61 0.25 9.36
N GLU A 66 -4.20 0.86 10.47
CA GLU A 66 -5.11 1.30 11.53
C GLU A 66 -4.79 2.76 11.86
N GLY A 67 -5.69 3.66 11.51
CA GLY A 67 -5.43 5.09 11.64
C GLY A 67 -4.26 5.51 10.75
N ASP A 68 -3.20 5.97 11.37
CA ASP A 68 -1.95 6.33 10.71
C ASP A 68 -0.86 5.26 10.86
N MET A 69 -1.18 4.15 11.53
CA MET A 69 -0.21 3.08 11.79
C MET A 69 -0.30 1.99 10.72
N VAL A 70 0.85 1.60 10.19
CA VAL A 70 0.98 0.51 9.23
C VAL A 70 1.80 -0.61 9.86
N THR A 71 1.31 -1.83 9.75
CA THR A 71 2.03 -3.02 10.18
C THR A 71 2.24 -3.93 8.98
N LEU A 72 3.50 -4.18 8.65
CA LEU A 72 3.89 -5.15 7.62
C LEU A 72 4.33 -6.44 8.31
N THR A 73 3.88 -7.57 7.82
CA THR A 73 4.27 -8.88 8.31
C THR A 73 4.88 -9.69 7.16
N ASP A 74 6.12 -10.09 7.31
CA ASP A 74 6.76 -11.05 6.42
C ASP A 74 6.53 -12.45 6.98
N HIS A 75 5.64 -13.20 6.35
CA HIS A 75 5.26 -14.52 6.83
C HIS A 75 6.36 -15.58 6.64
N ALA A 76 7.29 -15.33 5.74
CA ALA A 76 8.41 -16.26 5.53
C ALA A 76 9.41 -16.21 6.68
N SER A 77 9.70 -15.03 7.20
CA SER A 77 10.61 -14.87 8.34
C SER A 77 9.89 -14.75 9.67
N GLY A 78 8.61 -14.43 9.67
CA GLY A 78 7.84 -14.10 10.88
C GLY A 78 8.11 -12.70 11.42
N GLU A 79 8.87 -11.90 10.72
CA GLU A 79 9.19 -10.53 11.15
C GLU A 79 8.02 -9.58 10.89
N THR A 80 7.87 -8.64 11.79
CA THR A 80 6.83 -7.61 11.73
C THR A 80 7.47 -6.22 11.82
N TYR A 81 7.05 -5.34 10.94
CA TYR A 81 7.54 -3.96 10.87
C TYR A 81 6.36 -3.02 11.05
N THR A 82 6.45 -2.12 12.01
CA THR A 82 5.38 -1.15 12.30
C THR A 82 5.90 0.26 12.08
N GLY A 83 5.11 1.09 11.43
CA GLY A 83 5.46 2.47 11.16
C GLY A 83 4.25 3.40 11.18
N ILE A 84 4.53 4.68 11.06
CA ILE A 84 3.51 5.73 11.06
C ILE A 84 3.50 6.44 9.71
N LEU A 85 2.29 6.66 9.18
CA LEU A 85 2.07 7.40 7.95
C LEU A 85 1.91 8.89 8.24
N PHE A 86 2.58 9.70 7.44
CA PHE A 86 2.41 11.15 7.45
C PHE A 86 2.05 11.61 6.03
N PRO A 87 1.15 12.61 5.88
CA PRO A 87 0.94 13.19 4.56
C PRO A 87 2.25 13.77 4.02
N ALA A 88 2.52 13.54 2.75
CA ALA A 88 3.72 14.07 2.14
C ALA A 88 3.55 15.58 1.92
N TRP A 89 4.26 16.37 2.69
CA TRP A 89 4.09 17.82 2.76
C TRP A 89 4.51 18.55 1.47
N TRP A 90 5.30 17.89 0.63
CA TRP A 90 5.76 18.48 -0.63
C TRP A 90 4.82 18.19 -1.80
N THR A 91 3.73 17.49 -1.56
CA THR A 91 2.79 17.13 -2.61
C THR A 91 1.47 17.84 -2.43
N ASP A 92 0.66 17.84 -3.49
CA ASP A 92 -0.72 18.26 -3.41
C ASP A 92 -1.45 17.36 -2.41
N PRO A 93 -2.24 17.92 -1.48
CA PRO A 93 -3.04 17.11 -0.56
C PRO A 93 -3.95 16.09 -1.24
N ASP A 94 -4.29 16.32 -2.50
CA ASP A 94 -5.14 15.42 -3.26
C ASP A 94 -4.37 14.27 -3.90
N ALA A 95 -3.06 14.28 -3.84
CA ALA A 95 -2.25 13.29 -4.52
C ALA A 95 -2.24 11.92 -3.83
N GLN A 96 -2.69 11.84 -2.57
CA GLN A 96 -2.71 10.59 -1.80
C GLN A 96 -1.34 9.95 -1.67
N ILE A 97 -0.35 10.78 -1.40
CA ILE A 97 1.04 10.38 -1.18
C ILE A 97 1.39 10.61 0.28
N TYR A 98 2.01 9.61 0.89
CA TYR A 98 2.39 9.63 2.29
C TYR A 98 3.85 9.27 2.46
N GLU A 99 4.42 9.66 3.58
CA GLU A 99 5.68 9.12 4.07
C GLU A 99 5.39 8.09 5.13
N LEU A 100 6.12 6.98 5.11
CA LEU A 100 6.06 5.94 6.13
C LEU A 100 7.38 5.89 6.88
N ILE A 101 7.32 6.09 8.19
CA ILE A 101 8.49 6.02 9.05
C ILE A 101 8.31 4.83 9.98
N PHE A 102 9.20 3.85 9.84
CA PHE A 102 9.17 2.65 10.66
C PHE A 102 9.75 2.90 12.06
N HIS A 103 9.17 2.22 13.05
CA HIS A 103 9.69 2.22 14.40
C HIS A 103 11.09 1.61 14.41
N GLY A 104 11.98 2.21 15.16
CA GLY A 104 13.38 1.78 15.21
C GLY A 104 14.25 2.33 14.10
N ASP A 105 13.68 3.12 13.22
CA ASP A 105 14.42 3.82 12.18
C ASP A 105 14.29 5.35 12.37
N PRO A 106 15.05 5.90 13.31
CA PRO A 106 14.93 7.33 13.64
C PRO A 106 15.41 8.26 12.54
N GLN A 107 16.06 7.73 11.53
CA GLN A 107 16.59 8.56 10.43
C GLN A 107 15.62 8.63 9.25
N GLY A 108 14.52 7.91 9.33
CA GLY A 108 13.50 7.95 8.30
C GLY A 108 14.05 7.62 6.93
N LYS A 109 14.22 6.34 6.65
CA LYS A 109 14.83 5.88 5.39
C LYS A 109 13.95 6.08 4.15
N GLY A 110 13.10 7.08 4.18
CA GLY A 110 12.44 7.53 2.97
C GLY A 110 11.57 6.50 2.29
N VAL A 111 10.61 5.94 3.01
CA VAL A 111 9.58 5.12 2.37
C VAL A 111 8.43 6.03 1.99
N THR A 112 8.15 6.10 0.70
CA THR A 112 7.02 6.85 0.18
C THR A 112 5.89 5.87 -0.14
N VAL A 113 4.67 6.22 0.24
CA VAL A 113 3.49 5.39 -0.01
C VAL A 113 2.53 6.15 -0.91
N LEU A 114 2.20 5.54 -2.04
CA LEU A 114 1.16 6.05 -2.93
C LEU A 114 -0.06 5.14 -2.80
N TYR A 115 -1.20 5.74 -2.48
CA TYR A 115 -2.48 5.02 -2.44
C TYR A 115 -3.28 5.29 -3.70
N GLY A 116 -3.89 4.25 -4.24
CA GLY A 116 -4.76 4.36 -5.39
C GLY A 116 -5.78 3.24 -5.46
N ILE A 117 -6.68 3.33 -6.42
CA ILE A 117 -7.68 2.30 -6.70
C ILE A 117 -7.52 1.89 -8.15
N THR A 118 -7.43 0.58 -8.35
CA THR A 118 -7.42 -0.02 -9.68
C THR A 118 -8.79 -0.61 -9.96
N GLU A 119 -9.38 -0.22 -11.07
CA GLU A 119 -10.64 -0.77 -11.53
C GLU A 119 -10.37 -1.65 -12.75
N TYR A 120 -10.87 -2.86 -12.70
CA TYR A 120 -10.70 -3.84 -13.77
C TYR A 120 -11.89 -3.84 -14.72
N SER A 121 -11.68 -4.33 -15.93
CA SER A 121 -12.73 -4.37 -16.96
C SER A 121 -13.97 -5.19 -16.58
N ASN A 122 -13.82 -6.12 -15.64
CA ASN A 122 -14.95 -6.91 -15.13
C ASN A 122 -15.74 -6.21 -14.00
N GLY A 123 -15.36 -4.98 -13.66
CA GLY A 123 -16.01 -4.22 -12.60
C GLY A 123 -15.41 -4.42 -11.21
N ASN A 124 -14.49 -5.35 -11.05
CA ASN A 124 -13.80 -5.51 -9.78
C ASN A 124 -12.87 -4.34 -9.51
N ARG A 125 -12.66 -4.03 -8.25
CA ARG A 125 -11.76 -2.96 -7.82
C ARG A 125 -10.85 -3.45 -6.71
N ASP A 126 -9.61 -3.06 -6.80
CA ASP A 126 -8.63 -3.26 -5.74
C ASP A 126 -8.09 -1.92 -5.27
N ALA A 127 -7.94 -1.78 -3.98
CA ALA A 127 -7.11 -0.73 -3.43
C ALA A 127 -5.64 -1.14 -3.59
N THR A 128 -4.78 -0.19 -3.89
CA THR A 128 -3.35 -0.44 -4.14
C THR A 128 -2.51 0.49 -3.29
N LEU A 129 -1.50 -0.07 -2.65
CA LEU A 129 -0.42 0.67 -2.01
C LEU A 129 0.88 0.38 -2.75
N LEU A 130 1.57 1.44 -3.14
CA LEU A 130 2.93 1.33 -3.68
C LEU A 130 3.89 1.92 -2.66
N LEU A 131 4.72 1.07 -2.09
CA LEU A 131 5.74 1.48 -1.16
C LEU A 131 7.07 1.59 -1.90
N THR A 132 7.56 2.80 -2.06
CA THR A 132 8.86 3.04 -2.67
C THR A 132 9.92 3.07 -1.58
N LEU A 133 10.77 2.05 -1.59
CA LEU A 133 11.87 1.87 -0.66
C LEU A 133 13.11 2.50 -1.29
N ALA A 134 13.27 3.79 -1.08
CA ALA A 134 14.27 4.58 -1.83
C ALA A 134 15.71 4.09 -1.59
N GLU A 135 16.03 3.71 -0.37
CA GLU A 135 17.37 3.27 -0.03
C GLU A 135 17.73 1.93 -0.70
N GLU A 136 16.78 1.01 -0.74
CA GLU A 136 16.96 -0.27 -1.41
C GLU A 136 16.70 -0.21 -2.91
N LYS A 137 16.20 0.93 -3.40
CA LYS A 137 15.80 1.12 -4.80
C LYS A 137 14.80 0.06 -5.27
N ARG A 138 13.77 -0.16 -4.47
CA ARG A 138 12.74 -1.17 -4.73
C ARG A 138 11.36 -0.57 -4.52
N VAL A 139 10.39 -1.16 -5.20
CA VAL A 139 8.96 -0.82 -5.02
C VAL A 139 8.21 -2.08 -4.63
N LEU A 140 7.53 -2.01 -3.50
CA LEU A 140 6.64 -3.07 -3.03
C LEU A 140 5.20 -2.66 -3.37
N ARG A 141 4.50 -3.49 -4.15
CA ARG A 141 3.11 -3.27 -4.49
C ARG A 141 2.22 -4.21 -3.68
N LEU A 142 1.29 -3.63 -2.94
CA LEU A 142 0.29 -4.38 -2.19
C LEU A 142 -1.10 -4.04 -2.71
N THR A 143 -1.99 -5.02 -2.67
CA THR A 143 -3.39 -4.82 -3.05
C THR A 143 -4.33 -5.39 -2.00
N ALA A 144 -5.52 -4.81 -1.92
CA ALA A 144 -6.61 -5.31 -1.11
C ALA A 144 -7.91 -5.23 -1.92
N PRO A 145 -8.68 -6.31 -2.02
CA PRO A 145 -9.94 -6.27 -2.74
C PRO A 145 -10.92 -5.31 -2.06
N LEU A 146 -11.59 -4.51 -2.87
CA LEU A 146 -12.68 -3.67 -2.39
C LEU A 146 -13.99 -4.40 -2.62
N SER A 147 -14.72 -4.63 -1.54
CA SER A 147 -16.02 -5.27 -1.65
C SER A 147 -16.99 -4.38 -2.43
N GLU A 148 -17.80 -4.99 -3.28
CA GLU A 148 -18.90 -4.28 -3.88
C GLU A 148 -19.90 -3.89 -2.79
N THR A 149 -20.32 -2.68 -2.84
CA THR A 149 -21.35 -2.16 -1.94
C THR A 149 -22.64 -1.99 -2.69
#